data_9074ba6863324b6baa36932087c18361
#
_entry.id   9074ba6863324b6baa36932087c18361
#
_cell.length_a   1.000
_cell.length_b   1.000
_cell.length_c   1.000
_cell.angle_alpha   90.00
_cell.angle_beta   90.00
_cell.angle_gamma   90.00
#
_symmetry.space_group_name_H-M   'P 1'
#
loop_
_entity.id
_entity.type
_entity.pdbx_description
1 polymer ?
#
loop_
_entity_poly.entity_id
_entity_poly.type
_entity_poly.pdbx_seq_one_letter_code
_entity_poly.pdbx_strand_id
1 'polypeptide(L)'
;RDSFMFSMLLLVLADSWLVVFVAWELVGLSSYLLIGFWYRKRSAALAAKKAFIVNRVGDFGFALGIMAIFLNTGTLDIRQSLDTLLSPTLVAFPIPVPVVALLVFAGAMGKSAQFPLHVWLPDAMEGPTPVSALIHAATMVNAGVYLVARANPLFASAPSTMVVVASIGIFTAILAASIAMTQTDIKRVLAYSTLSQLGYMFAALGVGAFTAAIFHLMTHGFFKGLLFLGSGSVIHAVHELSLIH
;
A
#
# COMPACT_ATOMS: atom_id res chain seq x y z
N ARG A 1 -1.96 1.39 18.74
CA ARG A 1 -3.09 1.40 17.80
C ARG A 1 -3.54 2.82 17.51
N ASP A 2 -3.71 3.66 18.51
CA ASP A 2 -4.22 5.04 18.38
C ASP A 2 -3.30 5.90 17.51
N SER A 3 -1.97 5.82 17.68
CA SER A 3 -1.01 6.52 16.82
C SER A 3 -1.09 6.07 15.36
N PHE A 4 -1.36 4.79 15.13
CA PHE A 4 -1.56 4.25 13.77
C PHE A 4 -2.86 4.78 13.14
N MET A 5 -3.97 4.78 13.90
CA MET A 5 -5.24 5.34 13.43
C MET A 5 -5.12 6.85 13.18
N PHE A 6 -4.48 7.59 14.08
CA PHE A 6 -4.19 9.00 13.87
C PHE A 6 -3.41 9.24 12.56
N SER A 7 -2.34 8.47 12.34
CA SER A 7 -1.52 8.59 11.12
C SER A 7 -2.32 8.30 9.85
N MET A 8 -3.20 7.29 9.88
CA MET A 8 -4.07 6.96 8.74
C MET A 8 -5.11 8.05 8.47
N LEU A 9 -5.74 8.60 9.51
CA LEU A 9 -6.69 9.70 9.36
C LEU A 9 -5.99 10.96 8.81
N LEU A 10 -4.81 11.28 9.32
CA LEU A 10 -4.01 12.39 8.82
C LEU A 10 -3.67 12.19 7.33
N LEU A 11 -3.32 10.96 6.91
CA LEU A 11 -3.01 10.63 5.52
C LEU A 11 -4.21 10.86 4.59
N VAL A 12 -5.40 10.40 5.01
CA VAL A 12 -6.62 10.48 4.18
C VAL A 12 -7.15 11.91 4.11
N LEU A 13 -7.05 12.69 5.20
CA LEU A 13 -7.56 14.05 5.29
C LEU A 13 -6.59 15.11 4.79
N ALA A 14 -5.32 14.77 4.58
CA ALA A 14 -4.29 15.71 4.14
C ALA A 14 -4.62 16.30 2.76
N ASP A 15 -4.42 17.60 2.59
CA ASP A 15 -4.61 18.30 1.30
C ASP A 15 -3.29 18.82 0.70
N SER A 16 -2.17 18.43 1.27
CA SER A 16 -0.82 18.75 0.82
C SER A 16 0.01 17.50 0.68
N TRP A 17 0.81 17.39 -0.39
CA TRP A 17 1.76 16.30 -0.61
C TRP A 17 2.73 16.11 0.54
N LEU A 18 3.16 17.21 1.16
CA LEU A 18 4.06 17.15 2.32
C LEU A 18 3.37 16.50 3.52
N VAL A 19 2.12 16.87 3.80
CA VAL A 19 1.36 16.29 4.92
C VAL A 19 1.03 14.83 4.65
N VAL A 20 0.69 14.47 3.39
CA VAL A 20 0.54 13.06 2.97
C VAL A 20 1.82 12.30 3.25
N PHE A 21 2.99 12.85 2.89
CA PHE A 21 4.28 12.16 3.10
C PHE A 21 4.61 12.00 4.58
N VAL A 22 4.42 13.03 5.40
CA VAL A 22 4.62 12.93 6.86
C VAL A 22 3.71 11.87 7.47
N ALA A 23 2.43 11.86 7.09
CA ALA A 23 1.49 10.83 7.55
C ALA A 23 1.88 9.43 7.04
N TRP A 24 2.35 9.32 5.80
CA TRP A 24 2.85 8.09 5.18
C TRP A 24 3.99 7.46 5.97
N GLU A 25 4.93 8.31 6.41
CA GLU A 25 6.05 7.94 7.26
C GLU A 25 5.61 7.51 8.66
N LEU A 26 4.66 8.23 9.26
CA LEU A 26 4.09 7.89 10.56
C LEU A 26 3.34 6.56 10.53
N VAL A 27 2.61 6.26 9.44
CA VAL A 27 1.99 4.94 9.22
C VAL A 27 3.07 3.85 9.16
N GLY A 28 4.18 4.10 8.44
CA GLY A 28 5.31 3.19 8.38
C GLY A 28 5.92 2.91 9.75
N LEU A 29 6.17 3.95 10.54
CA LEU A 29 6.73 3.82 11.89
C LEU A 29 5.77 3.09 12.84
N SER A 30 4.50 3.46 12.85
CA SER A 30 3.52 2.80 13.70
C SER A 30 3.29 1.34 13.32
N SER A 31 3.33 1.00 12.03
CA SER A 31 3.28 -0.40 11.58
C SER A 31 4.49 -1.21 12.04
N TYR A 32 5.69 -0.63 11.97
CA TYR A 32 6.91 -1.23 12.52
C TYR A 32 6.74 -1.62 14.00
N LEU A 33 6.23 -0.70 14.81
CA LEU A 33 5.98 -0.95 16.24
C LEU A 33 4.90 -2.02 16.48
N LEU A 34 3.88 -2.06 15.62
CA LEU A 34 2.78 -3.01 15.72
C LEU A 34 3.19 -4.42 15.27
N ILE A 35 3.97 -4.56 14.20
CA ILE A 35 4.51 -5.86 13.74
C ILE A 35 5.50 -6.40 14.77
N GLY A 36 6.37 -5.53 15.29
CA GLY A 36 7.34 -5.84 16.33
C GLY A 36 6.76 -5.85 17.76
N PHE A 37 5.45 -6.02 17.95
CA PHE A 37 4.82 -6.00 19.26
C PHE A 37 5.49 -6.96 20.25
N TRP A 38 5.82 -8.17 19.79
CA TRP A 38 6.60 -9.14 20.54
C TRP A 38 8.10 -9.04 20.23
N TYR A 39 8.69 -7.86 20.42
CA TYR A 39 10.07 -7.52 20.05
C TYR A 39 11.13 -8.44 20.66
N ARG A 40 10.83 -9.12 21.77
CA ARG A 40 11.70 -10.14 22.37
C ARG A 40 11.77 -11.42 21.52
N LYS A 41 10.76 -11.71 20.69
CA LYS A 41 10.76 -12.80 19.73
C LYS A 41 11.60 -12.37 18.52
N ARG A 42 12.69 -13.07 18.26
CA ARG A 42 13.63 -12.73 17.17
C ARG A 42 12.93 -12.65 15.79
N SER A 43 12.00 -13.57 15.50
CA SER A 43 11.24 -13.58 14.24
C SER A 43 10.42 -12.30 14.09
N ALA A 44 9.69 -11.85 15.13
CA ALA A 44 8.88 -10.64 15.09
C ALA A 44 9.75 -9.37 14.92
N ALA A 45 10.90 -9.31 15.62
CA ALA A 45 11.83 -8.20 15.48
C ALA A 45 12.43 -8.11 14.06
N LEU A 46 12.77 -9.26 13.45
CA LEU A 46 13.30 -9.31 12.08
C LEU A 46 12.20 -8.96 11.06
N ALA A 47 10.98 -9.46 11.24
CA ALA A 47 9.83 -9.14 10.41
C ALA A 47 9.53 -7.63 10.41
N ALA A 48 9.53 -7.01 11.59
CA ALA A 48 9.34 -5.57 11.72
C ALA A 48 10.43 -4.78 11.00
N LYS A 49 11.71 -5.12 11.19
CA LYS A 49 12.84 -4.50 10.47
C LYS A 49 12.72 -4.65 8.96
N LYS A 50 12.39 -5.86 8.48
CA LYS A 50 12.20 -6.12 7.05
C LYS A 50 11.06 -5.26 6.49
N ALA A 51 9.91 -5.23 7.14
CA ALA A 51 8.78 -4.40 6.74
C ALA A 51 9.18 -2.93 6.66
N PHE A 52 9.88 -2.41 7.68
CA PHE A 52 10.31 -1.02 7.71
C PHE A 52 11.27 -0.69 6.55
N ILE A 53 12.34 -1.49 6.37
CA ILE A 53 13.37 -1.24 5.34
C ILE A 53 12.78 -1.32 3.93
N VAL A 54 11.99 -2.36 3.63
CA VAL A 54 11.38 -2.54 2.30
C VAL A 54 10.43 -1.38 1.98
N ASN A 55 9.63 -0.94 2.95
CA ASN A 55 8.78 0.23 2.77
C ASN A 55 9.59 1.50 2.49
N ARG A 56 10.74 1.70 3.17
CA ARG A 56 11.61 2.88 2.95
C ARG A 56 12.15 2.97 1.52
N VAL A 57 12.37 1.86 0.84
CA VAL A 57 12.74 1.88 -0.57
C VAL A 57 11.64 2.51 -1.43
N GLY A 58 10.38 2.16 -1.18
CA GLY A 58 9.24 2.80 -1.84
C GLY A 58 9.06 4.27 -1.43
N ASP A 59 9.19 4.56 -0.14
CA ASP A 59 9.03 5.90 0.43
C ASP A 59 10.08 6.88 -0.12
N PHE A 60 11.31 6.41 -0.38
CA PHE A 60 12.34 7.20 -1.05
C PHE A 60 11.90 7.62 -2.47
N GLY A 61 11.35 6.68 -3.25
CA GLY A 61 10.78 7.01 -4.56
C GLY A 61 9.65 8.04 -4.46
N PHE A 62 8.77 7.89 -3.47
CA PHE A 62 7.67 8.83 -3.23
C PHE A 62 8.17 10.23 -2.86
N ALA A 63 9.20 10.33 -2.00
CA ALA A 63 9.83 11.62 -1.66
C ALA A 63 10.37 12.33 -2.91
N LEU A 64 11.08 11.60 -3.78
CA LEU A 64 11.55 12.14 -5.06
C LEU A 64 10.38 12.56 -5.97
N GLY A 65 9.28 11.80 -5.97
CA GLY A 65 8.05 12.15 -6.69
C GLY A 65 7.45 13.48 -6.23
N ILE A 66 7.39 13.71 -4.92
CA ILE A 66 6.90 14.97 -4.33
C ILE A 66 7.84 16.14 -4.68
N MET A 67 9.15 15.94 -4.60
CA MET A 67 10.12 16.95 -5.03
C MET A 67 9.96 17.27 -6.51
N ALA A 68 9.72 16.27 -7.36
CA ALA A 68 9.49 16.46 -8.78
C ALA A 68 8.17 17.20 -9.06
N ILE A 69 7.10 16.92 -8.31
CA ILE A 69 5.85 17.68 -8.37
C ILE A 69 6.14 19.17 -8.04
N PHE A 70 6.84 19.42 -6.94
CA PHE A 70 7.16 20.79 -6.53
C PHE A 70 8.01 21.52 -7.56
N LEU A 71 9.02 20.88 -8.14
CA LEU A 71 9.86 21.47 -9.18
C LEU A 71 9.07 21.79 -10.46
N ASN A 72 8.08 20.98 -10.78
CA ASN A 72 7.25 21.21 -11.97
C ASN A 72 6.15 22.26 -11.75
N THR A 73 5.61 22.39 -10.53
CA THR A 73 4.39 23.17 -10.27
C THR A 73 4.59 24.35 -9.32
N GLY A 74 5.69 24.36 -8.56
CA GLY A 74 5.97 25.40 -7.55
C GLY A 74 5.10 25.28 -6.29
N THR A 75 4.25 24.26 -6.17
CA THR A 75 3.32 24.08 -5.05
C THR A 75 3.29 22.66 -4.54
N LEU A 76 2.96 22.48 -3.25
CA LEU A 76 2.74 21.19 -2.60
C LEU A 76 1.25 20.94 -2.32
N ASP A 77 0.37 21.88 -2.62
CA ASP A 77 -1.08 21.67 -2.59
C ASP A 77 -1.47 20.63 -3.65
N ILE A 78 -2.25 19.62 -3.25
CA ILE A 78 -2.58 18.48 -4.14
C ILE A 78 -3.42 18.96 -5.31
N ARG A 79 -4.46 19.71 -5.06
CA ARG A 79 -5.40 20.17 -6.10
C ARG A 79 -4.69 21.11 -7.08
N GLN A 80 -4.05 22.13 -6.56
CA GLN A 80 -3.34 23.12 -7.37
C GLN A 80 -2.23 22.52 -8.22
N SER A 81 -1.45 21.57 -7.67
CA SER A 81 -0.37 20.90 -8.41
C SER A 81 -0.93 20.01 -9.53
N LEU A 82 -2.00 19.26 -9.27
CA LEU A 82 -2.64 18.43 -10.29
C LEU A 82 -3.26 19.28 -11.40
N ASP A 83 -3.95 20.37 -11.08
CA ASP A 83 -4.50 21.32 -12.06
C ASP A 83 -3.40 21.94 -12.92
N THR A 84 -2.24 22.28 -12.33
CA THR A 84 -1.09 22.81 -13.06
C THR A 84 -0.50 21.77 -14.00
N LEU A 85 -0.34 20.50 -13.56
CA LEU A 85 0.20 19.42 -14.39
C LEU A 85 -0.71 19.08 -15.60
N LEU A 86 -2.00 19.34 -15.49
CA LEU A 86 -2.98 19.11 -16.55
C LEU A 86 -3.20 20.30 -17.46
N SER A 87 -2.71 21.49 -17.06
CA SER A 87 -2.93 22.72 -17.83
C SER A 87 -2.20 22.66 -19.18
N PRO A 88 -2.89 22.94 -20.30
CA PRO A 88 -2.26 23.01 -21.62
C PRO A 88 -1.37 24.25 -21.84
N THR A 89 -1.31 25.15 -20.89
CA THR A 89 -0.44 26.33 -20.93
C THR A 89 1.01 25.92 -20.67
N LEU A 90 1.58 25.39 -21.66
CA LEU A 90 2.83 24.73 -21.89
C LEU A 90 4.06 25.53 -21.45
N VAL A 91 4.45 25.32 -20.23
CA VAL A 91 5.87 25.32 -19.90
C VAL A 91 6.32 23.85 -20.02
N ALA A 92 7.38 23.57 -20.77
CA ALA A 92 7.97 22.24 -20.76
C ALA A 92 8.39 21.94 -19.32
N PHE A 93 7.73 20.98 -18.67
CA PHE A 93 8.07 20.62 -17.31
C PHE A 93 9.52 20.13 -17.23
N PRO A 94 10.30 20.56 -16.24
CA PRO A 94 11.67 20.09 -16.03
C PRO A 94 11.77 18.57 -15.93
N ILE A 95 10.75 17.93 -15.33
CA ILE A 95 10.69 16.47 -15.18
C ILE A 95 9.44 15.94 -15.89
N PRO A 96 9.58 14.96 -16.81
CA PRO A 96 8.45 14.40 -17.54
C PRO A 96 7.37 13.83 -16.61
N VAL A 97 6.11 14.14 -16.88
CA VAL A 97 4.95 13.69 -16.07
C VAL A 97 4.92 12.16 -15.86
N PRO A 98 5.23 11.29 -16.85
CA PRO A 98 5.32 9.85 -16.60
C PRO A 98 6.37 9.45 -15.55
N VAL A 99 7.49 10.18 -15.47
CA VAL A 99 8.53 9.93 -14.47
C VAL A 99 8.01 10.31 -13.08
N VAL A 100 7.34 11.46 -12.96
CA VAL A 100 6.70 11.88 -11.71
C VAL A 100 5.69 10.84 -11.24
N ALA A 101 4.82 10.37 -12.13
CA ALA A 101 3.83 9.36 -11.82
C ALA A 101 4.47 8.02 -11.39
N LEU A 102 5.57 7.58 -12.03
CA LEU A 102 6.32 6.38 -11.63
C LEU A 102 6.93 6.52 -10.24
N LEU A 103 7.47 7.68 -9.91
CA LEU A 103 8.05 7.95 -8.59
C LEU A 103 6.99 7.93 -7.49
N VAL A 104 5.81 8.53 -7.74
CA VAL A 104 4.66 8.44 -6.82
C VAL A 104 4.19 6.99 -6.69
N PHE A 105 4.14 6.25 -7.80
CA PHE A 105 3.77 4.83 -7.80
C PHE A 105 4.76 3.96 -7.00
N ALA A 106 6.06 4.30 -6.99
CA ALA A 106 7.04 3.57 -6.17
C ALA A 106 6.66 3.57 -4.67
N GLY A 107 6.17 4.71 -4.15
CA GLY A 107 5.62 4.78 -2.81
C GLY A 107 4.42 3.86 -2.61
N ALA A 108 3.48 3.87 -3.57
CA ALA A 108 2.31 2.99 -3.55
C ALA A 108 2.71 1.50 -3.56
N MET A 109 3.74 1.12 -4.35
CA MET A 109 4.28 -0.24 -4.39
C MET A 109 4.81 -0.70 -3.03
N GLY A 110 5.51 0.16 -2.30
CA GLY A 110 6.04 -0.14 -0.97
C GLY A 110 4.94 -0.48 0.02
N LYS A 111 4.01 0.45 0.26
CA LYS A 111 2.93 0.27 1.24
C LYS A 111 1.91 -0.82 0.85
N SER A 112 1.57 -0.90 -0.43
CA SER A 112 0.64 -1.92 -0.93
C SER A 112 1.31 -3.23 -1.33
N ALA A 113 2.58 -3.39 -0.97
CA ALA A 113 3.34 -4.62 -1.17
C ALA A 113 3.25 -5.18 -2.60
N GLN A 114 3.33 -4.32 -3.61
CA GLN A 114 3.38 -4.78 -5.00
C GLN A 114 4.77 -5.29 -5.37
N PHE A 115 4.83 -6.22 -6.32
CA PHE A 115 6.12 -6.73 -6.80
C PHE A 115 7.02 -5.58 -7.30
N PRO A 116 8.32 -5.58 -6.96
CA PRO A 116 9.07 -6.55 -6.13
C PRO A 116 9.06 -6.29 -4.62
N LEU A 117 8.38 -5.23 -4.13
CA LEU A 117 8.38 -4.80 -2.73
C LEU A 117 7.37 -5.56 -1.84
N HIS A 118 6.92 -6.76 -2.26
CA HIS A 118 5.88 -7.55 -1.58
C HIS A 118 6.37 -8.39 -0.41
N VAL A 119 7.68 -8.63 -0.32
CA VAL A 119 8.30 -9.65 0.54
C VAL A 119 8.15 -9.42 2.05
N TRP A 120 7.74 -8.24 2.47
CA TRP A 120 7.55 -7.91 3.89
C TRP A 120 6.18 -8.33 4.43
N LEU A 121 5.15 -8.39 3.56
CA LEU A 121 3.76 -8.55 4.00
C LEU A 121 3.48 -9.92 4.63
N PRO A 122 3.94 -11.06 4.09
CA PRO A 122 3.75 -12.36 4.73
C PRO A 122 4.45 -12.48 6.08
N ASP A 123 5.62 -11.86 6.24
CA ASP A 123 6.37 -11.88 7.50
C ASP A 123 5.72 -10.99 8.57
N ALA A 124 4.97 -9.96 8.15
CA ALA A 124 4.21 -9.10 9.06
C ALA A 124 3.12 -9.86 9.85
N MET A 125 2.82 -11.12 9.49
CA MET A 125 1.91 -12.01 10.24
C MET A 125 2.46 -12.42 11.62
N GLU A 126 3.70 -12.14 11.94
CA GLU A 126 4.28 -12.31 13.28
C GLU A 126 3.62 -11.41 14.33
N GLY A 127 2.97 -10.33 13.93
CA GLY A 127 2.21 -9.47 14.83
C GLY A 127 0.91 -10.13 15.34
N PRO A 128 0.30 -9.57 16.41
CA PRO A 128 -1.00 -10.03 16.92
C PRO A 128 -2.09 -10.00 15.84
N THR A 129 -3.00 -10.99 15.85
CA THR A 129 -4.06 -11.10 14.82
C THR A 129 -4.93 -9.84 14.66
N PRO A 130 -5.34 -9.13 15.74
CA PRO A 130 -6.06 -7.86 15.58
C PRO A 130 -5.23 -6.77 14.91
N VAL A 131 -3.91 -6.80 15.05
CA VAL A 131 -2.98 -5.90 14.35
C VAL A 131 -2.90 -6.28 12.87
N SER A 132 -2.81 -7.58 12.57
CA SER A 132 -2.84 -8.06 11.19
C SER A 132 -4.16 -7.66 10.50
N ALA A 133 -5.30 -7.79 11.17
CA ALA A 133 -6.58 -7.30 10.64
C ALA A 133 -6.53 -5.79 10.36
N LEU A 134 -6.02 -4.99 11.28
CA LEU A 134 -5.94 -3.53 11.12
C LEU A 134 -5.04 -3.13 9.94
N ILE A 135 -3.82 -3.67 9.86
CA ILE A 135 -2.83 -3.28 8.84
C ILE A 135 -3.24 -3.78 7.45
N HIS A 136 -3.74 -5.03 7.35
CA HIS A 136 -3.88 -5.73 6.07
C HIS A 136 -5.31 -5.72 5.51
N ALA A 137 -6.33 -5.41 6.31
CA ALA A 137 -7.70 -5.34 5.81
C ALA A 137 -8.04 -3.97 5.22
N ALA A 138 -7.93 -2.90 6.00
CA ALA A 138 -8.58 -1.64 5.67
C ALA A 138 -7.64 -0.42 5.64
N THR A 139 -6.36 -0.55 6.02
CA THR A 139 -5.54 0.64 6.28
C THR A 139 -4.25 0.71 5.48
N MET A 140 -3.11 0.32 6.06
CA MET A 140 -1.77 0.58 5.49
C MET A 140 -1.61 0.06 4.07
N VAL A 141 -2.02 -1.19 3.82
CA VAL A 141 -1.84 -1.81 2.49
C VAL A 141 -2.77 -1.21 1.43
N ASN A 142 -3.85 -0.57 1.83
CA ASN A 142 -4.77 0.13 0.94
C ASN A 142 -4.33 1.58 0.65
N ALA A 143 -3.36 2.11 1.42
CA ALA A 143 -2.87 3.48 1.25
C ALA A 143 -2.29 3.76 -0.14
N GLY A 144 -1.60 2.78 -0.76
CA GLY A 144 -1.07 2.93 -2.11
C GLY A 144 -2.17 2.97 -3.17
N VAL A 145 -3.21 2.14 -3.05
CA VAL A 145 -4.40 2.18 -3.93
C VAL A 145 -5.09 3.53 -3.82
N TYR A 146 -5.29 4.01 -2.59
CA TYR A 146 -5.84 5.32 -2.32
C TYR A 146 -4.99 6.46 -2.92
N LEU A 147 -3.66 6.40 -2.76
CA LEU A 147 -2.74 7.41 -3.30
C LEU A 147 -2.86 7.52 -4.82
N VAL A 148 -2.83 6.40 -5.54
CA VAL A 148 -2.96 6.38 -7.01
C VAL A 148 -4.34 6.86 -7.45
N ALA A 149 -5.40 6.45 -6.76
CA ALA A 149 -6.76 6.92 -7.06
C ALA A 149 -6.92 8.42 -6.78
N ARG A 150 -6.35 8.94 -5.69
CA ARG A 150 -6.39 10.37 -5.36
C ARG A 150 -5.60 11.21 -6.36
N ALA A 151 -4.48 10.69 -6.84
CA ALA A 151 -3.66 11.31 -7.87
C ALA A 151 -4.10 10.91 -9.29
N ASN A 152 -5.37 10.48 -9.49
CA ASN A 152 -5.83 9.99 -10.79
C ASN A 152 -5.54 10.94 -11.97
N PRO A 153 -5.61 12.28 -11.86
CA PRO A 153 -5.29 13.15 -12.98
C PRO A 153 -3.83 13.02 -13.43
N LEU A 154 -2.88 12.89 -12.47
CA LEU A 154 -1.47 12.66 -12.76
C LEU A 154 -1.26 11.33 -13.51
N PHE A 155 -1.92 10.27 -13.08
CA PHE A 155 -1.80 8.94 -13.72
C PHE A 155 -2.51 8.91 -15.09
N ALA A 156 -3.70 9.50 -15.21
CA ALA A 156 -4.44 9.56 -16.46
C ALA A 156 -3.67 10.34 -17.57
N SER A 157 -2.88 11.34 -17.18
CA SER A 157 -2.01 12.09 -18.12
C SER A 157 -0.72 11.34 -18.49
N ALA A 158 -0.45 10.18 -17.88
CA ALA A 158 0.75 9.36 -18.10
C ALA A 158 0.40 7.92 -18.55
N PRO A 159 -0.09 7.70 -19.79
CA PRO A 159 -0.54 6.37 -20.25
C PRO A 159 0.53 5.28 -20.13
N SER A 160 1.79 5.61 -20.37
CA SER A 160 2.92 4.67 -20.22
C SER A 160 3.05 4.17 -18.77
N THR A 161 2.87 5.05 -17.80
CA THR A 161 2.87 4.69 -16.37
C THR A 161 1.65 3.84 -16.01
N MET A 162 0.49 4.14 -16.58
CA MET A 162 -0.72 3.34 -16.38
C MET A 162 -0.53 1.88 -16.82
N VAL A 163 0.13 1.65 -17.95
CA VAL A 163 0.50 0.29 -18.41
C VAL A 163 1.40 -0.41 -17.38
N VAL A 164 2.39 0.30 -16.82
CA VAL A 164 3.27 -0.25 -15.77
C VAL A 164 2.46 -0.61 -14.52
N VAL A 165 1.58 0.27 -14.07
CA VAL A 165 0.69 0.03 -12.91
C VAL A 165 -0.16 -1.21 -13.12
N ALA A 166 -0.81 -1.34 -14.30
CA ALA A 166 -1.63 -2.50 -14.66
C ALA A 166 -0.80 -3.79 -14.68
N SER A 167 0.36 -3.76 -15.33
CA SER A 167 1.24 -4.93 -15.50
C SER A 167 1.75 -5.44 -14.15
N ILE A 168 2.23 -4.54 -13.27
CA ILE A 168 2.70 -4.90 -11.92
C ILE A 168 1.52 -5.41 -11.08
N GLY A 169 0.34 -4.80 -11.19
CA GLY A 169 -0.86 -5.25 -10.50
C GLY A 169 -1.26 -6.67 -10.89
N ILE A 170 -1.38 -6.96 -12.18
CA ILE A 170 -1.73 -8.29 -12.69
C ILE A 170 -0.67 -9.32 -12.29
N PHE A 171 0.61 -9.00 -12.47
CA PHE A 171 1.69 -9.91 -12.10
C PHE A 171 1.66 -10.23 -10.60
N THR A 172 1.47 -9.22 -9.74
CA THR A 172 1.37 -9.42 -8.29
C THR A 172 0.15 -10.25 -7.93
N ALA A 173 -1.00 -10.04 -8.60
CA ALA A 173 -2.22 -10.79 -8.35
C ALA A 173 -2.04 -12.29 -8.62
N ILE A 174 -1.45 -12.65 -9.76
CA ILE A 174 -1.21 -14.03 -10.16
C ILE A 174 -0.15 -14.68 -9.24
N LEU A 175 0.99 -13.98 -9.04
CA LEU A 175 2.08 -14.47 -8.19
C LEU A 175 1.59 -14.77 -6.78
N ALA A 176 0.87 -13.83 -6.17
CA ALA A 176 0.38 -13.99 -4.81
C ALA A 176 -0.68 -15.09 -4.69
N ALA A 177 -1.60 -15.20 -5.65
CA ALA A 177 -2.60 -16.27 -5.67
C ALA A 177 -1.94 -17.65 -5.78
N SER A 178 -0.94 -17.80 -6.64
CA SER A 178 -0.20 -19.06 -6.80
C SER A 178 0.54 -19.46 -5.52
N ILE A 179 1.18 -18.51 -4.83
CA ILE A 179 1.86 -18.77 -3.56
C ILE A 179 0.86 -19.09 -2.45
N ALA A 180 -0.32 -18.44 -2.43
CA ALA A 180 -1.33 -18.68 -1.42
C ALA A 180 -1.78 -20.16 -1.37
N MET A 181 -1.84 -20.83 -2.52
CA MET A 181 -2.24 -22.25 -2.61
C MET A 181 -1.25 -23.21 -1.95
N THR A 182 -0.01 -22.78 -1.72
CA THR A 182 1.07 -23.60 -1.14
C THR A 182 1.31 -23.31 0.34
N GLN A 183 0.60 -22.35 0.92
CA GLN A 183 0.77 -21.98 2.32
C GLN A 183 -0.01 -22.89 3.25
N THR A 184 0.60 -23.26 4.36
CA THR A 184 0.02 -24.09 5.41
C THR A 184 -0.45 -23.30 6.64
N ASP A 185 -0.01 -22.04 6.78
CA ASP A 185 -0.38 -21.14 7.87
C ASP A 185 -1.58 -20.28 7.45
N ILE A 186 -2.67 -20.33 8.21
CA ILE A 186 -3.93 -19.61 7.94
C ILE A 186 -3.72 -18.09 7.77
N LYS A 187 -2.87 -17.48 8.58
CA LYS A 187 -2.57 -16.04 8.47
C LYS A 187 -1.76 -15.73 7.20
N ARG A 188 -0.84 -16.60 6.80
CA ARG A 188 -0.07 -16.44 5.55
C ARG A 188 -0.94 -16.61 4.33
N VAL A 189 -1.87 -17.57 4.31
CA VAL A 189 -2.89 -17.70 3.25
C VAL A 189 -3.65 -16.39 3.08
N LEU A 190 -4.13 -15.81 4.18
CA LEU A 190 -4.86 -14.54 4.16
C LEU A 190 -3.98 -13.36 3.71
N ALA A 191 -2.68 -13.36 4.07
CA ALA A 191 -1.74 -12.35 3.63
C ALA A 191 -1.51 -12.38 2.12
N TYR A 192 -1.24 -13.55 1.55
CA TYR A 192 -1.09 -13.69 0.09
C TYR A 192 -2.40 -13.44 -0.66
N SER A 193 -3.54 -13.83 -0.09
CA SER A 193 -4.83 -13.44 -0.63
C SER A 193 -5.03 -11.92 -0.62
N THR A 194 -4.55 -11.20 0.40
CA THR A 194 -4.56 -9.73 0.42
C THR A 194 -3.69 -9.15 -0.68
N LEU A 195 -2.47 -9.67 -0.87
CA LEU A 195 -1.58 -9.27 -1.97
C LEU A 195 -2.24 -9.42 -3.33
N SER A 196 -2.90 -10.56 -3.56
CA SER A 196 -3.61 -10.82 -4.80
C SER A 196 -4.72 -9.80 -5.04
N GLN A 197 -5.53 -9.51 -4.03
CA GLN A 197 -6.63 -8.53 -4.14
C GLN A 197 -6.12 -7.11 -4.38
N LEU A 198 -5.02 -6.71 -3.73
CA LEU A 198 -4.37 -5.43 -4.01
C LEU A 198 -3.87 -5.38 -5.46
N GLY A 199 -3.29 -6.47 -5.97
CA GLY A 199 -2.91 -6.59 -7.37
C GLY A 199 -4.09 -6.34 -8.32
N TYR A 200 -5.28 -6.89 -8.04
CA TYR A 200 -6.51 -6.59 -8.80
C TYR A 200 -6.88 -5.11 -8.75
N MET A 201 -6.78 -4.47 -7.58
CA MET A 201 -7.06 -3.04 -7.46
C MET A 201 -6.09 -2.21 -8.31
N PHE A 202 -4.77 -2.54 -8.30
CA PHE A 202 -3.80 -1.86 -9.15
C PHE A 202 -4.01 -2.15 -10.64
N ALA A 203 -4.42 -3.35 -11.02
CA ALA A 203 -4.83 -3.66 -12.38
C ALA A 203 -5.99 -2.77 -12.83
N ALA A 204 -7.02 -2.62 -11.99
CA ALA A 204 -8.15 -1.74 -12.25
C ALA A 204 -7.73 -0.27 -12.36
N LEU A 205 -6.88 0.23 -11.45
CA LEU A 205 -6.31 1.58 -11.53
C LEU A 205 -5.54 1.79 -12.85
N GLY A 206 -4.70 0.82 -13.23
CA GLY A 206 -3.85 0.91 -14.41
C GLY A 206 -4.62 0.88 -15.74
N VAL A 207 -5.85 0.35 -15.76
CA VAL A 207 -6.75 0.46 -16.93
C VAL A 207 -7.73 1.65 -16.84
N GLY A 208 -7.56 2.53 -15.85
CA GLY A 208 -8.39 3.73 -15.68
C GLY A 208 -9.71 3.50 -14.93
N ALA A 209 -9.95 2.30 -14.40
CA ALA A 209 -11.17 1.98 -13.65
C ALA A 209 -11.05 2.38 -12.16
N PHE A 210 -10.76 3.66 -11.90
CA PHE A 210 -10.50 4.19 -10.55
C PHE A 210 -11.66 3.95 -9.59
N THR A 211 -12.90 4.16 -10.03
CA THR A 211 -14.11 3.96 -9.22
C THR A 211 -14.25 2.50 -8.81
N ALA A 212 -14.00 1.56 -9.73
CA ALA A 212 -14.06 0.12 -9.43
C ALA A 212 -12.98 -0.28 -8.41
N ALA A 213 -11.77 0.25 -8.55
CA ALA A 213 -10.67 0.00 -7.60
C ALA A 213 -11.02 0.49 -6.18
N ILE A 214 -11.59 1.69 -6.05
CA ILE A 214 -12.01 2.24 -4.74
C ILE A 214 -13.20 1.48 -4.17
N PHE A 215 -14.18 1.08 -4.99
CA PHE A 215 -15.27 0.24 -4.54
C PHE A 215 -14.75 -1.12 -4.02
N HIS A 216 -13.82 -1.75 -4.75
CA HIS A 216 -13.18 -2.99 -4.31
C HIS A 216 -12.39 -2.78 -3.02
N LEU A 217 -11.66 -1.65 -2.87
CA LEU A 217 -10.93 -1.31 -1.64
C LEU A 217 -11.88 -1.25 -0.44
N MET A 218 -13.06 -0.63 -0.59
CA MET A 218 -14.05 -0.55 0.48
C MET A 218 -14.57 -1.94 0.87
N THR A 219 -15.01 -2.74 -0.08
CA THR A 219 -15.51 -4.09 0.19
C THR A 219 -14.43 -5.01 0.76
N HIS A 220 -13.19 -4.89 0.25
CA HIS A 220 -12.01 -5.62 0.75
C HIS A 220 -11.77 -5.35 2.23
N GLY A 221 -11.88 -4.09 2.68
CA GLY A 221 -11.73 -3.72 4.08
C GLY A 221 -12.67 -4.51 4.99
N PHE A 222 -13.94 -4.68 4.60
CA PHE A 222 -14.93 -5.42 5.36
C PHE A 222 -14.65 -6.93 5.39
N PHE A 223 -14.57 -7.57 4.23
CA PHE A 223 -14.43 -9.03 4.23
C PHE A 223 -13.05 -9.50 4.73
N LYS A 224 -11.97 -8.74 4.50
CA LYS A 224 -10.65 -9.08 5.05
C LYS A 224 -10.58 -8.86 6.55
N GLY A 225 -11.21 -7.80 7.06
CA GLY A 225 -11.34 -7.60 8.50
C GLY A 225 -12.02 -8.79 9.17
N LEU A 226 -13.13 -9.26 8.61
CA LEU A 226 -13.85 -10.44 9.07
C LEU A 226 -12.98 -11.70 9.02
N LEU A 227 -12.30 -11.96 7.90
CA LEU A 227 -11.47 -13.15 7.72
C LEU A 227 -10.27 -13.18 8.69
N PHE A 228 -9.58 -12.06 8.90
CA PHE A 228 -8.48 -12.01 9.88
C PHE A 228 -8.97 -12.17 11.32
N LEU A 229 -10.06 -11.54 11.72
CA LEU A 229 -10.60 -11.70 13.06
C LEU A 229 -11.14 -13.12 13.26
N GLY A 230 -11.81 -13.68 12.26
CA GLY A 230 -12.26 -15.06 12.27
C GLY A 230 -11.11 -16.05 12.37
N SER A 231 -10.01 -15.85 11.61
CA SER A 231 -8.82 -16.69 11.76
C SER A 231 -8.22 -16.61 13.17
N GLY A 232 -8.27 -15.43 13.82
CA GLY A 232 -7.88 -15.27 15.21
C GLY A 232 -8.72 -16.09 16.17
N SER A 233 -10.03 -16.15 15.96
CA SER A 233 -10.94 -16.98 16.75
C SER A 233 -10.65 -18.48 16.57
N VAL A 234 -10.41 -18.92 15.34
CA VAL A 234 -10.03 -20.32 15.05
C VAL A 234 -8.71 -20.68 15.73
N ILE A 235 -7.66 -19.85 15.56
CA ILE A 235 -6.35 -20.06 16.21
C ILE A 235 -6.51 -20.15 17.73
N HIS A 236 -7.36 -19.32 18.32
CA HIS A 236 -7.61 -19.35 19.76
C HIS A 236 -8.30 -20.64 20.21
N ALA A 237 -9.22 -21.17 19.40
CA ALA A 237 -9.98 -22.38 19.70
C ALA A 237 -9.14 -23.67 19.57
N VAL A 238 -8.28 -23.74 18.52
CA VAL A 238 -7.48 -24.96 18.24
C VAL A 238 -6.04 -24.86 18.74
N HIS A 239 -5.61 -23.69 19.20
CA HIS A 239 -4.24 -23.37 19.65
C HIS A 239 -3.14 -23.61 18.59
N GLU A 240 -3.51 -23.66 17.30
CA GLU A 240 -2.60 -23.90 16.19
C GLU A 240 -2.79 -22.93 15.03
N LEU A 241 -1.71 -22.69 14.28
CA LEU A 241 -1.69 -21.85 13.08
C LEU A 241 -1.73 -22.70 11.79
N SER A 242 -1.34 -23.99 11.91
CA SER A 242 -1.24 -24.90 10.76
C SER A 242 -2.61 -25.42 10.32
N LEU A 243 -2.80 -25.50 9.00
CA LEU A 243 -4.00 -26.07 8.37
C LEU A 243 -3.88 -27.56 8.10
N ILE A 244 -2.74 -28.18 8.45
CA ILE A 244 -2.42 -29.58 8.11
C ILE A 244 -2.54 -30.50 9.34
N HIS A 245 -2.78 -29.99 10.53
CA HIS A 245 -2.93 -30.77 11.77
C HIS A 245 -4.35 -30.82 12.23
#